data_ccb550efa5d18dcfa71f7bbd58c18901
#
_entry.id   ccb550efa5d18dcfa71f7bbd58c18901
#
_cell.length_a   1.000
_cell.length_b   1.000
_cell.length_c   1.000
_cell.angle_alpha   90.00
_cell.angle_beta   90.00
_cell.angle_gamma   90.00
#
_symmetry.space_group_name_H-M   'P 1'
#
loop_
_entity.id
_entity.type
_entity.pdbx_description
1 polymer ?
#
loop_
_entity_poly.entity_id
_entity_poly.type
_entity_poly.pdbx_seq_one_letter_code
_entity_poly.pdbx_strand_id
1 'polypeptide(L)'
;MKKRLAALVVAGIALVIGSSSGWASRVGDHAPDFTATDSNGQVHKLSDYQGKFVVLEWTNRGCPYTQKHYNSGNMQRLQREWTSRGVIWLTVISSAPGKQGYATGSEENAYLKQVNGAPTAVLLDPTGALGHLYDAKTSPDMFIVNAQGILIYNGAIDDRPTTDVADVPTARNYVSLALEEATSGKPVSNPITRPYGCSVKYPD
;
A
#
# COMPACT_ATOMS: atom_id res chain seq x y z
N MET A 1 20.87 -62.17 39.88
CA MET A 1 20.39 -60.77 40.00
C MET A 1 20.89 -59.95 38.84
N LYS A 2 20.03 -59.69 37.82
CA LYS A 2 20.41 -58.89 36.64
C LYS A 2 19.82 -57.50 36.77
N LYS A 3 20.67 -56.49 36.96
CA LYS A 3 20.29 -55.06 36.99
C LYS A 3 20.06 -54.58 35.58
N ARG A 4 18.82 -54.13 35.25
CA ARG A 4 18.49 -53.45 33.97
C ARG A 4 18.74 -51.95 34.16
N LEU A 5 19.67 -51.38 33.39
CA LEU A 5 19.83 -49.96 33.26
C LEU A 5 18.75 -49.44 32.32
N ALA A 6 17.95 -48.50 32.76
CA ALA A 6 17.03 -47.74 31.93
C ALA A 6 17.77 -46.50 31.40
N ALA A 7 17.86 -46.40 30.08
CA ALA A 7 18.40 -45.20 29.43
C ALA A 7 17.29 -44.18 29.24
N LEU A 8 17.44 -43.01 29.85
CA LEU A 8 16.57 -41.84 29.61
C LEU A 8 17.00 -41.17 28.31
N VAL A 9 16.16 -41.19 27.32
CA VAL A 9 16.30 -40.38 26.08
C VAL A 9 15.69 -39.01 26.35
N VAL A 10 16.54 -37.99 26.49
CA VAL A 10 16.08 -36.58 26.56
C VAL A 10 15.95 -36.09 25.13
N ALA A 11 14.70 -35.97 24.66
CA ALA A 11 14.41 -35.34 23.39
C ALA A 11 14.51 -33.81 23.52
N GLY A 12 15.60 -33.26 23.02
CA GLY A 12 15.78 -31.82 22.93
C GLY A 12 14.86 -31.22 21.86
N ILE A 13 13.89 -30.43 22.29
CA ILE A 13 13.05 -29.61 21.38
C ILE A 13 13.92 -28.41 20.98
N ALA A 14 14.42 -28.42 19.74
CA ALA A 14 15.07 -27.25 19.14
C ALA A 14 14.00 -26.20 18.84
N LEU A 15 13.94 -25.14 19.62
CA LEU A 15 13.12 -23.96 19.36
C LEU A 15 13.75 -23.21 18.17
N VAL A 16 13.20 -23.38 16.97
CA VAL A 16 13.56 -22.58 15.81
C VAL A 16 12.99 -21.18 16.00
N ILE A 17 13.80 -20.28 16.56
CA ILE A 17 13.49 -18.84 16.58
C ILE A 17 13.68 -18.34 15.15
N GLY A 18 12.60 -18.27 14.40
CA GLY A 18 12.58 -17.60 13.10
C GLY A 18 12.90 -16.12 13.30
N SER A 19 14.14 -15.72 12.95
CA SER A 19 14.52 -14.32 12.85
C SER A 19 13.69 -13.70 11.74
N SER A 20 12.69 -12.89 12.07
CA SER A 20 12.02 -12.00 11.12
C SER A 20 13.03 -10.90 10.74
N SER A 21 13.90 -11.20 9.76
CA SER A 21 14.64 -10.16 9.06
C SER A 21 13.61 -9.22 8.44
N GLY A 22 13.67 -7.94 8.80
CA GLY A 22 12.83 -6.89 8.22
C GLY A 22 13.11 -6.78 6.72
N TRP A 23 12.36 -7.52 5.94
CA TRP A 23 12.43 -7.49 4.48
C TRP A 23 11.52 -6.36 4.02
N ALA A 24 12.10 -5.34 3.40
CA ALA A 24 11.33 -4.41 2.60
C ALA A 24 10.56 -5.21 1.54
N SER A 25 9.30 -4.85 1.31
CA SER A 25 8.44 -5.51 0.33
C SER A 25 9.08 -5.46 -1.06
N ARG A 26 9.27 -6.61 -1.71
CA ARG A 26 9.85 -6.71 -3.05
C ARG A 26 8.80 -7.15 -4.05
N VAL A 27 8.84 -6.57 -5.23
CA VAL A 27 8.04 -7.06 -6.35
C VAL A 27 8.44 -8.49 -6.69
N GLY A 28 7.44 -9.37 -6.79
CA GLY A 28 7.61 -10.81 -6.99
C GLY A 28 7.47 -11.66 -5.72
N ASP A 29 7.59 -11.04 -4.53
CA ASP A 29 7.40 -11.73 -3.26
C ASP A 29 5.96 -11.57 -2.75
N HIS A 30 5.57 -12.37 -1.76
CA HIS A 30 4.33 -12.12 -1.02
C HIS A 30 4.38 -10.73 -0.37
N ALA A 31 3.33 -9.94 -0.61
CA ALA A 31 3.16 -8.67 0.06
C ALA A 31 3.06 -8.87 1.58
N PRO A 32 3.74 -8.07 2.39
CA PRO A 32 3.64 -8.16 3.84
C PRO A 32 2.19 -7.99 4.30
N ASP A 33 1.69 -8.93 5.12
CA ASP A 33 0.36 -8.78 5.71
C ASP A 33 0.37 -7.65 6.75
N PHE A 34 -0.71 -6.93 6.83
CA PHE A 34 -0.90 -5.83 7.78
C PHE A 34 -2.27 -5.88 8.43
N THR A 35 -2.38 -5.21 9.55
CA THR A 35 -3.66 -4.85 10.18
C THR A 35 -3.65 -3.35 10.41
N ALA A 36 -4.64 -2.63 9.87
CA ALA A 36 -4.76 -1.19 9.99
C ALA A 36 -6.22 -0.77 10.18
N THR A 37 -6.44 0.37 10.84
CA THR A 37 -7.78 0.94 11.05
C THR A 37 -8.03 2.04 10.04
N ASP A 38 -9.22 2.05 9.45
CA ASP A 38 -9.61 3.08 8.49
C ASP A 38 -10.18 4.34 9.16
N SER A 39 -10.49 5.34 8.34
CA SER A 39 -11.06 6.63 8.77
C SER A 39 -12.45 6.52 9.42
N ASN A 40 -13.13 5.37 9.30
CA ASN A 40 -14.41 5.06 9.91
C ASN A 40 -14.30 4.15 11.15
N GLY A 41 -13.06 3.80 11.56
CA GLY A 41 -12.79 2.92 12.69
C GLY A 41 -12.90 1.43 12.37
N GLN A 42 -13.04 1.04 11.10
CA GLN A 42 -13.06 -0.36 10.69
C GLN A 42 -11.63 -0.90 10.54
N VAL A 43 -11.45 -2.16 10.94
CA VAL A 43 -10.15 -2.86 10.83
C VAL A 43 -10.08 -3.59 9.51
N HIS A 44 -8.96 -3.43 8.81
CA HIS A 44 -8.63 -4.07 7.55
C HIS A 44 -7.34 -4.87 7.69
N LYS A 45 -7.31 -6.07 7.12
CA LYS A 45 -6.10 -6.89 6.96
C LYS A 45 -5.90 -7.15 5.48
N LEU A 46 -4.65 -7.19 5.01
CA LEU A 46 -4.40 -7.53 3.61
C LEU A 46 -4.92 -8.94 3.29
N SER A 47 -4.75 -9.89 4.22
CA SER A 47 -5.22 -11.27 4.08
C SER A 47 -6.75 -11.41 3.90
N ASP A 48 -7.55 -10.43 4.35
CA ASP A 48 -9.01 -10.42 4.15
C ASP A 48 -9.40 -10.21 2.69
N TYR A 49 -8.47 -9.72 1.86
CA TYR A 49 -8.66 -9.46 0.43
C TYR A 49 -8.08 -10.53 -0.49
N GLN A 50 -7.78 -11.72 0.06
CA GLN A 50 -7.30 -12.83 -0.76
C GLN A 50 -8.27 -13.14 -1.90
N GLY A 51 -7.75 -13.39 -3.09
CA GLY A 51 -8.54 -13.58 -4.31
C GLY A 51 -8.91 -12.29 -5.04
N LYS A 52 -8.50 -11.11 -4.53
CA LYS A 52 -8.71 -9.81 -5.16
C LYS A 52 -7.41 -9.10 -5.42
N PHE A 53 -7.39 -8.22 -6.41
CA PHE A 53 -6.32 -7.25 -6.57
C PHE A 53 -6.48 -6.13 -5.54
N VAL A 54 -5.37 -5.70 -4.95
CA VAL A 54 -5.33 -4.61 -3.97
C VAL A 54 -4.36 -3.55 -4.43
N VAL A 55 -4.81 -2.30 -4.48
CA VAL A 55 -3.95 -1.11 -4.63
C VAL A 55 -3.76 -0.48 -3.28
N LEU A 56 -2.50 -0.21 -2.90
CA LEU A 56 -2.15 0.68 -1.79
C LEU A 56 -1.63 1.99 -2.37
N GLU A 57 -2.31 3.08 -2.06
CA GLU A 57 -1.96 4.44 -2.46
C GLU A 57 -1.47 5.21 -1.24
N TRP A 58 -0.14 5.39 -1.09
CA TRP A 58 0.34 6.35 -0.08
C TRP A 58 0.03 7.77 -0.52
N THR A 59 -0.61 8.53 0.36
CA THR A 59 -1.08 9.87 0.05
C THR A 59 -0.77 10.87 1.16
N ASN A 60 -0.74 12.16 0.78
CA ASN A 60 -0.69 13.31 1.68
C ASN A 60 -1.40 14.48 1.01
N ARG A 61 -2.55 14.87 1.55
CA ARG A 61 -3.38 15.97 0.98
C ARG A 61 -2.66 17.32 0.88
N GLY A 62 -1.60 17.54 1.67
CA GLY A 62 -0.76 18.74 1.62
C GLY A 62 0.38 18.66 0.59
N CYS A 63 0.57 17.53 -0.07
CA CYS A 63 1.65 17.36 -1.06
C CYS A 63 1.20 17.84 -2.45
N PRO A 64 1.95 18.77 -3.11
CA PRO A 64 1.58 19.27 -4.43
C PRO A 64 1.50 18.16 -5.50
N TYR A 65 2.32 17.13 -5.39
CA TYR A 65 2.28 15.99 -6.30
C TYR A 65 1.01 15.14 -6.12
N THR A 66 0.54 14.95 -4.89
CA THR A 66 -0.77 14.34 -4.62
C THR A 66 -1.90 15.23 -5.16
N GLN A 67 -1.82 16.53 -4.88
CA GLN A 67 -2.83 17.51 -5.34
C GLN A 67 -2.96 17.53 -6.86
N LYS A 68 -1.86 17.39 -7.63
CA LYS A 68 -1.89 17.24 -9.09
C LYS A 68 -2.93 16.19 -9.52
N HIS A 69 -2.89 15.01 -8.92
CA HIS A 69 -3.76 13.89 -9.31
C HIS A 69 -5.20 14.04 -8.81
N TYR A 70 -5.39 14.64 -7.63
CA TYR A 70 -6.73 14.92 -7.11
C TYR A 70 -7.38 16.13 -7.79
N ASN A 71 -6.64 17.21 -8.05
CA ASN A 71 -7.17 18.41 -8.72
C ASN A 71 -7.49 18.18 -10.20
N SER A 72 -6.79 17.25 -10.87
CA SER A 72 -7.08 16.84 -12.24
C SER A 72 -8.24 15.84 -12.35
N GLY A 73 -8.73 15.30 -11.24
CA GLY A 73 -9.69 14.20 -11.24
C GLY A 73 -9.09 12.84 -11.59
N ASN A 74 -7.78 12.75 -11.81
CA ASN A 74 -7.11 11.51 -12.21
C ASN A 74 -7.23 10.43 -11.15
N MET A 75 -6.95 10.77 -9.87
CA MET A 75 -7.00 9.78 -8.79
C MET A 75 -8.42 9.25 -8.61
N GLN A 76 -9.42 10.13 -8.58
CA GLN A 76 -10.82 9.76 -8.42
C GLN A 76 -11.32 8.87 -9.58
N ARG A 77 -10.84 9.15 -10.81
CA ARG A 77 -11.14 8.32 -11.97
C ARG A 77 -10.55 6.92 -11.81
N LEU A 78 -9.28 6.81 -11.42
CA LEU A 78 -8.62 5.53 -11.17
C LEU A 78 -9.35 4.73 -10.07
N GLN A 79 -9.64 5.38 -8.94
CA GLN A 79 -10.34 4.75 -7.83
C GLN A 79 -11.69 4.19 -8.28
N ARG A 80 -12.53 4.98 -8.97
CA ARG A 80 -13.85 4.52 -9.45
C ARG A 80 -13.74 3.42 -10.49
N GLU A 81 -12.87 3.59 -11.46
CA GLU A 81 -12.68 2.62 -12.54
C GLU A 81 -12.30 1.24 -11.97
N TRP A 82 -11.30 1.20 -11.13
CA TRP A 82 -10.78 -0.07 -10.64
C TRP A 82 -11.63 -0.68 -9.53
N THR A 83 -12.21 0.10 -8.65
CA THR A 83 -13.15 -0.44 -7.64
C THR A 83 -14.41 -1.00 -8.29
N SER A 84 -14.93 -0.40 -9.38
CA SER A 84 -16.05 -0.95 -10.12
C SER A 84 -15.75 -2.29 -10.81
N ARG A 85 -14.47 -2.57 -11.06
CA ARG A 85 -13.96 -3.84 -11.60
C ARG A 85 -13.55 -4.85 -10.50
N GLY A 86 -13.86 -4.56 -9.22
CA GLY A 86 -13.62 -5.44 -8.08
C GLY A 86 -12.22 -5.36 -7.46
N VAL A 87 -11.40 -4.41 -7.88
CA VAL A 87 -10.11 -4.11 -7.23
C VAL A 87 -10.38 -3.39 -5.90
N ILE A 88 -9.68 -3.77 -4.86
CA ILE A 88 -9.69 -3.08 -3.58
C ILE A 88 -8.69 -1.92 -3.65
N TRP A 89 -9.15 -0.71 -3.42
CA TRP A 89 -8.30 0.48 -3.41
C TRP A 89 -8.20 1.04 -1.99
N LEU A 90 -7.04 0.90 -1.38
CA LEU A 90 -6.75 1.38 -0.03
C LEU A 90 -5.82 2.59 -0.11
N THR A 91 -6.33 3.74 0.26
CA THR A 91 -5.51 4.94 0.43
C THR A 91 -4.87 4.91 1.82
N VAL A 92 -3.56 5.19 1.95
CA VAL A 92 -2.80 5.11 3.19
C VAL A 92 -2.22 6.46 3.56
N ILE A 93 -2.42 6.87 4.82
CA ILE A 93 -1.89 8.12 5.37
C ILE A 93 -0.93 7.81 6.51
N SER A 94 0.37 7.81 6.21
CA SER A 94 1.45 7.61 7.20
C SER A 94 2.05 8.95 7.65
N SER A 95 1.19 9.93 7.97
CA SER A 95 1.62 11.23 8.51
C SER A 95 1.44 11.25 10.02
N ALA A 96 2.53 11.52 10.75
CA ALA A 96 2.51 11.58 12.21
C ALA A 96 1.73 12.81 12.73
N PRO A 97 1.17 12.76 13.95
CA PRO A 97 0.53 13.91 14.58
C PRO A 97 1.43 15.15 14.55
N GLY A 98 0.87 16.28 14.15
CA GLY A 98 1.59 17.55 14.00
C GLY A 98 2.43 17.70 12.73
N LYS A 99 2.57 16.66 11.92
CA LYS A 99 3.23 16.72 10.61
C LYS A 99 2.22 17.07 9.50
N GLN A 100 2.74 17.57 8.37
CA GLN A 100 1.92 17.86 7.18
C GLN A 100 1.18 16.59 6.71
N GLY A 101 -0.12 16.74 6.44
CA GLY A 101 -0.97 15.66 5.95
C GLY A 101 -1.56 14.77 7.03
N TYR A 102 -1.20 14.97 8.30
CA TYR A 102 -1.92 14.29 9.39
C TYR A 102 -3.40 14.68 9.36
N ALA A 103 -4.25 13.70 9.55
CA ALA A 103 -5.69 13.90 9.65
C ALA A 103 -6.31 12.89 10.62
N THR A 104 -7.33 13.31 11.32
CA THR A 104 -8.27 12.41 12.00
C THR A 104 -9.19 11.74 10.97
N GLY A 105 -9.85 10.66 11.36
CA GLY A 105 -10.78 9.97 10.46
C GLY A 105 -11.90 10.90 9.95
N SER A 106 -12.45 11.74 10.82
CA SER A 106 -13.50 12.70 10.43
C SER A 106 -13.02 13.77 9.44
N GLU A 107 -11.80 14.27 9.62
CA GLU A 107 -11.20 15.26 8.70
C GLU A 107 -10.91 14.62 7.33
N GLU A 108 -10.45 13.38 7.32
CA GLU A 108 -10.18 12.68 6.08
C GLU A 108 -11.48 12.33 5.32
N ASN A 109 -12.51 11.90 6.03
CA ASN A 109 -13.83 11.65 5.43
C ASN A 109 -14.44 12.94 4.84
N ALA A 110 -14.25 14.08 5.49
CA ALA A 110 -14.67 15.38 4.97
C ALA A 110 -13.88 15.76 3.70
N TYR A 111 -12.55 15.53 3.70
CA TYR A 111 -11.71 15.78 2.54
C TYR A 111 -12.07 14.88 1.36
N LEU A 112 -12.25 13.56 1.56
CA LEU A 112 -12.68 12.65 0.51
C LEU A 112 -14.00 13.09 -0.14
N LYS A 113 -14.96 13.52 0.68
CA LYS A 113 -16.23 14.06 0.18
C LYS A 113 -16.02 15.33 -0.66
N GLN A 114 -15.15 16.23 -0.21
CA GLN A 114 -14.83 17.48 -0.91
C GLN A 114 -14.20 17.21 -2.29
N VAL A 115 -13.28 16.27 -2.39
CA VAL A 115 -12.56 15.94 -3.63
C VAL A 115 -13.26 14.88 -4.47
N ASN A 116 -14.42 14.37 -4.07
CA ASN A 116 -15.08 13.24 -4.68
C ASN A 116 -14.18 11.99 -4.77
N GLY A 117 -13.36 11.74 -3.77
CA GLY A 117 -12.56 10.52 -3.66
C GLY A 117 -13.44 9.28 -3.56
N ALA A 118 -12.98 8.16 -4.11
CA ALA A 118 -13.73 6.92 -4.17
C ALA A 118 -12.88 5.67 -3.89
N PRO A 119 -11.93 5.70 -2.91
CA PRO A 119 -11.24 4.50 -2.49
C PRO A 119 -12.20 3.54 -1.78
N THR A 120 -11.81 2.27 -1.65
CA THR A 120 -12.54 1.30 -0.82
C THR A 120 -12.49 1.71 0.66
N ALA A 121 -11.31 2.13 1.14
CA ALA A 121 -11.10 2.65 2.49
C ALA A 121 -9.88 3.57 2.54
N VAL A 122 -9.78 4.40 3.59
CA VAL A 122 -8.59 5.19 3.90
C VAL A 122 -8.00 4.71 5.22
N LEU A 123 -6.83 4.11 5.16
CA LEU A 123 -6.11 3.59 6.32
C LEU A 123 -5.33 4.71 7.00
N LEU A 124 -5.49 4.84 8.30
CA LEU A 124 -4.76 5.79 9.12
C LEU A 124 -3.57 5.12 9.77
N ASP A 125 -2.38 5.57 9.45
CA ASP A 125 -1.10 5.04 9.94
C ASP A 125 -0.25 6.14 10.59
N PRO A 126 -0.72 6.75 11.69
CA PRO A 126 -0.02 7.88 12.32
C PRO A 126 1.32 7.51 12.95
N THR A 127 1.58 6.23 13.18
CA THR A 127 2.85 5.70 13.68
C THR A 127 3.86 5.41 12.58
N GLY A 128 3.41 5.37 11.32
CA GLY A 128 4.22 4.99 10.18
C GLY A 128 4.53 3.49 10.08
N ALA A 129 3.91 2.66 10.92
CA ALA A 129 4.20 1.22 10.96
C ALA A 129 3.94 0.54 9.61
N LEU A 130 2.80 0.85 8.97
CA LEU A 130 2.45 0.34 7.65
C LEU A 130 3.39 0.91 6.57
N GLY A 131 3.67 2.21 6.64
CA GLY A 131 4.61 2.86 5.72
C GLY A 131 6.01 2.25 5.76
N HIS A 132 6.55 1.99 6.94
CA HIS A 132 7.84 1.32 7.11
C HIS A 132 7.81 -0.14 6.66
N LEU A 133 6.69 -0.85 6.89
CA LEU A 133 6.52 -2.24 6.46
C LEU A 133 6.63 -2.37 4.93
N TYR A 134 6.08 -1.42 4.18
CA TYR A 134 6.11 -1.38 2.71
C TYR A 134 7.29 -0.58 2.17
N ASP A 135 8.08 0.07 3.02
CA ASP A 135 9.19 0.96 2.64
C ASP A 135 8.70 2.13 1.75
N ALA A 136 7.50 2.65 2.02
CA ALA A 136 6.92 3.76 1.29
C ALA A 136 7.78 5.02 1.42
N LYS A 137 8.12 5.64 0.30
CA LYS A 137 9.09 6.76 0.26
C LYS A 137 8.42 8.11 0.06
N THR A 138 7.38 8.16 -0.75
CA THR A 138 6.81 9.42 -1.24
C THR A 138 5.28 9.44 -1.14
N SER A 139 4.71 10.60 -1.40
CA SER A 139 3.29 10.78 -1.65
C SER A 139 3.13 11.52 -2.98
N PRO A 140 2.54 10.89 -4.02
CA PRO A 140 2.06 9.51 -4.03
C PRO A 140 3.18 8.45 -4.10
N ASP A 141 2.90 7.25 -3.59
CA ASP A 141 3.67 6.02 -3.81
C ASP A 141 2.67 4.87 -3.96
N MET A 142 2.81 4.08 -5.01
CA MET A 142 1.79 3.11 -5.42
C MET A 142 2.31 1.69 -5.32
N PHE A 143 1.49 0.81 -4.76
CA PHE A 143 1.76 -0.62 -4.68
C PHE A 143 0.55 -1.39 -5.20
N ILE A 144 0.77 -2.47 -5.94
CA ILE A 144 -0.31 -3.35 -6.40
C ILE A 144 0.01 -4.78 -6.00
N VAL A 145 -0.94 -5.40 -5.30
CA VAL A 145 -0.90 -6.81 -4.89
C VAL A 145 -1.93 -7.57 -5.72
N ASN A 146 -1.52 -8.71 -6.28
CA ASN A 146 -2.43 -9.54 -7.08
C ASN A 146 -3.32 -10.45 -6.21
N ALA A 147 -4.23 -11.19 -6.85
CA ALA A 147 -5.17 -12.08 -6.19
C ALA A 147 -4.52 -13.23 -5.39
N GLN A 148 -3.24 -13.55 -5.65
CA GLN A 148 -2.44 -14.53 -4.94
C GLN A 148 -1.66 -13.93 -3.76
N GLY A 149 -1.81 -12.62 -3.49
CA GLY A 149 -1.09 -11.92 -2.43
C GLY A 149 0.35 -11.56 -2.81
N ILE A 150 0.71 -11.60 -4.09
CA ILE A 150 2.05 -11.22 -4.57
C ILE A 150 2.07 -9.74 -4.90
N LEU A 151 3.10 -9.03 -4.45
CA LEU A 151 3.36 -7.66 -4.86
C LEU A 151 3.84 -7.65 -6.32
N ILE A 152 3.06 -7.05 -7.21
CA ILE A 152 3.34 -7.06 -8.66
C ILE A 152 3.74 -5.69 -9.21
N TYR A 153 3.55 -4.62 -8.43
CA TYR A 153 3.95 -3.27 -8.80
C TYR A 153 4.33 -2.46 -7.58
N ASN A 154 5.41 -1.67 -7.70
CA ASN A 154 5.77 -0.63 -6.76
C ASN A 154 6.35 0.58 -7.49
N GLY A 155 5.87 1.79 -7.21
CA GLY A 155 6.46 3.01 -7.74
C GLY A 155 5.51 4.16 -8.02
N ALA A 156 5.81 4.89 -9.08
CA ALA A 156 5.11 6.10 -9.48
C ALA A 156 3.68 5.84 -9.97
N ILE A 157 2.81 6.84 -9.86
CA ILE A 157 1.48 6.79 -10.49
C ILE A 157 1.57 6.93 -12.01
N ASP A 158 2.50 7.78 -12.51
CA ASP A 158 2.73 8.03 -13.93
C ASP A 158 4.20 8.41 -14.24
N ASP A 159 4.49 8.70 -15.51
CA ASP A 159 5.82 9.07 -16.02
C ASP A 159 6.12 10.57 -16.00
N ARG A 160 5.27 11.41 -15.36
CA ARG A 160 5.40 12.86 -15.30
C ARG A 160 5.69 13.35 -13.87
N PRO A 161 6.94 13.38 -13.42
CA PRO A 161 7.31 13.75 -12.05
C PRO A 161 7.26 15.26 -11.82
N THR A 162 6.14 15.89 -12.16
CA THR A 162 5.85 17.31 -12.00
C THR A 162 4.64 17.53 -11.12
N THR A 163 4.38 18.76 -10.72
CA THR A 163 3.17 19.19 -10.01
C THR A 163 2.11 19.79 -10.93
N ASP A 164 2.40 19.86 -12.24
CA ASP A 164 1.52 20.47 -13.22
C ASP A 164 0.36 19.52 -13.59
N VAL A 165 -0.86 19.98 -13.39
CA VAL A 165 -2.10 19.30 -13.76
C VAL A 165 -2.19 19.07 -15.29
N ALA A 166 -1.62 19.96 -16.09
CA ALA A 166 -1.65 19.88 -17.54
C ALA A 166 -0.87 18.67 -18.10
N ASP A 167 0.04 18.09 -17.33
CA ASP A 167 0.77 16.90 -17.74
C ASP A 167 -0.08 15.61 -17.69
N VAL A 168 -1.13 15.58 -16.85
CA VAL A 168 -1.91 14.35 -16.59
C VAL A 168 -2.54 13.75 -17.86
N PRO A 169 -3.15 14.50 -18.78
CA PRO A 169 -3.78 13.92 -19.97
C PRO A 169 -2.81 13.21 -20.92
N THR A 170 -1.53 13.59 -20.90
CA THR A 170 -0.49 13.02 -21.78
C THR A 170 0.45 12.06 -21.06
N ALA A 171 0.29 11.90 -19.74
CA ALA A 171 1.10 11.02 -18.93
C ALA A 171 0.77 9.54 -19.20
N ARG A 172 1.80 8.71 -19.23
CA ARG A 172 1.65 7.27 -19.19
C ARG A 172 1.34 6.85 -17.74
N ASN A 173 0.12 6.44 -17.48
CA ASN A 173 -0.29 6.00 -16.15
C ASN A 173 0.17 4.56 -15.90
N TYR A 174 1.17 4.39 -15.04
CA TYR A 174 1.74 3.09 -14.73
C TYR A 174 0.81 2.20 -13.91
N VAL A 175 -0.03 2.78 -13.06
CA VAL A 175 -0.99 2.03 -12.23
C VAL A 175 -2.07 1.42 -13.10
N SER A 176 -2.67 2.20 -14.02
CA SER A 176 -3.63 1.66 -14.98
C SER A 176 -3.02 0.57 -15.84
N LEU A 177 -1.81 0.82 -16.39
CA LEU A 177 -1.12 -0.15 -17.24
C LEU A 177 -0.88 -1.47 -16.48
N ALA A 178 -0.34 -1.41 -15.27
CA ALA A 178 -0.06 -2.58 -14.46
C ALA A 178 -1.33 -3.38 -14.12
N LEU A 179 -2.42 -2.69 -13.75
CA LEU A 179 -3.71 -3.33 -13.46
C LEU A 179 -4.34 -3.94 -14.71
N GLU A 180 -4.30 -3.27 -15.86
CA GLU A 180 -4.81 -3.80 -17.13
C GLU A 180 -4.07 -5.06 -17.58
N GLU A 181 -2.75 -5.03 -17.51
CA GLU A 181 -1.92 -6.19 -17.84
C GLU A 181 -2.22 -7.36 -16.89
N ALA A 182 -2.15 -7.11 -15.57
CA ALA A 182 -2.30 -8.17 -14.57
C ALA A 182 -3.71 -8.78 -14.54
N THR A 183 -4.77 -7.96 -14.64
CA THR A 183 -6.16 -8.47 -14.68
C THR A 183 -6.49 -9.21 -15.97
N SER A 184 -5.72 -8.97 -17.04
CA SER A 184 -5.78 -9.73 -18.30
C SER A 184 -4.88 -10.97 -18.31
N GLY A 185 -4.26 -11.32 -17.18
CA GLY A 185 -3.36 -12.49 -17.06
C GLY A 185 -1.98 -12.28 -17.69
N LYS A 186 -1.61 -11.04 -18.01
CA LYS A 186 -0.28 -10.71 -18.54
C LYS A 186 0.69 -10.31 -17.44
N PRO A 187 2.00 -10.52 -17.61
CA PRO A 187 2.99 -9.97 -16.71
C PRO A 187 2.99 -8.44 -16.79
N VAL A 188 3.24 -7.79 -15.64
CA VAL A 188 3.38 -6.33 -15.58
C VAL A 188 4.66 -5.92 -16.31
N SER A 189 4.53 -5.08 -17.33
CA SER A 189 5.67 -4.67 -18.18
C SER A 189 6.65 -3.73 -17.47
N ASN A 190 6.17 -2.92 -16.51
CA ASN A 190 6.98 -2.01 -15.71
C ASN A 190 6.69 -2.27 -14.22
N PRO A 191 7.18 -3.38 -13.65
CA PRO A 191 6.79 -3.79 -12.30
C PRO A 191 7.39 -2.91 -11.20
N ILE A 192 8.47 -2.21 -11.50
CA ILE A 192 9.14 -1.26 -10.58
C ILE A 192 9.40 0.04 -11.35
N THR A 193 8.91 1.16 -10.80
CA THR A 193 9.21 2.48 -11.31
C THR A 193 9.69 3.37 -10.16
N ARG A 194 10.36 4.49 -10.45
CA ARG A 194 10.82 5.41 -9.42
C ARG A 194 9.65 6.27 -8.94
N PRO A 195 9.18 6.13 -7.68
CA PRO A 195 8.15 7.00 -7.15
C PRO A 195 8.67 8.44 -7.05
N TYR A 196 7.77 9.39 -7.15
CA TYR A 196 8.06 10.82 -7.03
C TYR A 196 7.01 11.51 -6.16
N GLY A 197 7.43 12.52 -5.42
CA GLY A 197 6.52 13.22 -4.52
C GLY A 197 7.23 13.78 -3.29
N CYS A 198 6.45 14.26 -2.35
CA CYS A 198 6.96 14.65 -1.04
C CYS A 198 7.31 13.40 -0.22
N SER A 199 8.36 13.46 0.59
CA SER A 199 8.66 12.37 1.53
C SER A 199 7.47 12.09 2.45
N VAL A 200 7.25 10.82 2.77
CA VAL A 200 6.29 10.39 3.80
C VAL A 200 6.67 11.07 5.13
N LYS A 201 5.68 11.48 5.91
CA LYS A 201 5.86 12.28 7.13
C LYS A 201 5.85 11.41 8.37
N TYR A 202 6.79 10.48 8.44
CA TYR A 202 6.98 9.59 9.58
C TYR A 202 7.23 10.37 10.89
N PRO A 203 6.99 9.76 12.07
CA PRO A 203 7.48 10.27 13.34
C PRO A 203 9.01 10.45 13.33
N ASP A 204 9.51 11.37 14.18
CA ASP A 204 10.94 11.58 14.38
C ASP A 204 11.56 10.43 15.14
#